data_056932b8d3c63b9f200acd9309827934
#
_entry.id   056932b8d3c63b9f200acd9309827934
#
_cell.length_a   1.000
_cell.length_b   1.000
_cell.length_c   1.000
_cell.angle_alpha   90.00
_cell.angle_beta   90.00
_cell.angle_gamma   90.00
#
_symmetry.space_group_name_H-M   'P 1'
#
loop_
_entity.id
_entity.type
_entity.pdbx_description
1 polymer ?
#
loop_
_entity_poly.entity_id
_entity_poly.type
_entity_poly.pdbx_seq_one_letter_code
_entity_poly.pdbx_strand_id
1 'polypeptide(L)'
;MPKSYLIPTVIEKSVDGERAFDIYSRLLNERIIFLGEDVNEHTANSVVAQLLHLAYVDPQADISLYINSPGGSVYDGMAIYDTMNFIKPDVATYGIGLQASMGAFLLSSGAKGKRFCLPHANKNIPGYWD
;
A
#
# COMPACT_ATOMS: atom_id res chain seq x y z
N MET A 1 -7.69 10.19 18.70
CA MET A 1 -6.88 9.56 19.73
C MET A 1 -5.99 8.50 19.13
N PRO A 2 -4.70 8.62 19.31
CA PRO A 2 -3.80 7.61 18.79
C PRO A 2 -3.99 6.29 19.53
N LYS A 3 -3.95 5.21 18.76
CA LYS A 3 -3.98 3.87 19.31
C LYS A 3 -2.57 3.29 19.25
N SER A 4 -2.20 2.60 20.30
CA SER A 4 -0.95 1.84 20.29
C SER A 4 -1.22 0.46 19.72
N TYR A 5 -0.48 0.10 18.72
CA TYR A 5 -0.56 -1.23 18.12
C TYR A 5 0.73 -1.98 18.38
N LEU A 6 0.59 -3.26 18.66
CA LEU A 6 1.74 -4.12 18.74
C LEU A 6 2.19 -4.47 17.33
N ILE A 7 3.38 -4.01 16.95
CA ILE A 7 3.96 -4.28 15.64
C ILE A 7 4.98 -5.40 15.81
N PRO A 8 4.77 -6.55 15.18
CA PRO A 8 5.71 -7.67 15.30
C PRO A 8 7.08 -7.33 14.77
N THR A 9 8.10 -7.86 15.42
CA THR A 9 9.48 -7.75 14.97
C THR A 9 9.89 -9.06 14.28
N VAL A 10 10.54 -8.93 13.14
CA VAL A 10 11.08 -10.04 12.37
C VAL A 10 12.60 -9.99 12.47
N ILE A 11 13.21 -11.12 12.80
CA ILE A 11 14.66 -11.24 12.89
C ILE A 11 15.14 -12.06 11.71
N GLU A 12 16.06 -11.48 10.93
CA GLU A 12 16.72 -12.18 9.83
C GLU A 12 18.17 -12.47 10.17
N LYS A 13 18.60 -13.69 9.90
CA LYS A 13 19.97 -14.12 10.08
C LYS A 13 20.65 -14.23 8.73
N SER A 14 21.88 -13.73 8.66
CA SER A 14 22.73 -13.84 7.48
C SER A 14 24.16 -14.14 7.92
N VAL A 15 25.05 -14.31 6.95
CA VAL A 15 26.47 -14.52 7.22
C VAL A 15 27.11 -13.33 7.94
N ASP A 16 26.50 -12.14 7.78
CA ASP A 16 26.99 -10.90 8.38
C ASP A 16 26.37 -10.62 9.76
N GLY A 17 25.51 -11.52 10.28
CA GLY A 17 24.88 -11.37 11.56
C GLY A 17 23.35 -11.36 11.48
N GLU A 18 22.74 -10.78 12.50
CA GLU A 18 21.28 -10.69 12.60
C GLU A 18 20.83 -9.26 12.36
N ARG A 19 19.67 -9.11 11.69
CA ARG A 19 18.97 -7.82 11.56
C ARG A 19 17.56 -7.96 12.08
N ALA A 20 17.12 -6.96 12.82
CA ALA A 20 15.74 -6.87 13.30
C ALA A 20 15.00 -5.83 12.46
N PHE A 21 13.80 -6.20 12.00
CA PHE A 21 12.89 -5.32 11.25
C PHE A 21 11.53 -5.37 11.92
N ASP A 22 10.78 -4.27 11.93
CA ASP A 22 9.35 -4.43 12.12
C ASP A 22 8.76 -5.08 10.86
N ILE A 23 7.56 -5.65 10.99
CA ILE A 23 6.97 -6.43 9.90
C ILE A 23 6.75 -5.58 8.65
N TYR A 24 6.37 -4.31 8.81
CA TYR A 24 6.13 -3.43 7.66
C TYR A 24 7.42 -3.08 6.93
N SER A 25 8.51 -2.84 7.66
CA SER A 25 9.81 -2.59 7.07
C SER A 25 10.32 -3.83 6.32
N ARG A 26 10.06 -5.01 6.86
CA ARG A 26 10.45 -6.25 6.19
C ARG A 26 9.68 -6.46 4.90
N LEU A 27 8.36 -6.19 4.91
CA LEU A 27 7.55 -6.28 3.71
C LEU A 27 7.98 -5.25 2.67
N LEU A 28 8.40 -4.07 3.10
CA LEU A 28 8.90 -3.04 2.20
C LEU A 28 10.10 -3.54 1.40
N ASN A 29 10.99 -4.34 2.01
CA ASN A 29 12.11 -4.93 1.29
C ASN A 29 11.65 -5.87 0.16
N GLU A 30 10.44 -6.40 0.25
CA GLU A 30 9.82 -7.20 -0.82
C GLU A 30 8.96 -6.36 -1.76
N ARG A 31 9.07 -5.03 -1.68
CA ARG A 31 8.32 -4.07 -2.48
C ARG A 31 6.82 -4.12 -2.22
N ILE A 32 6.45 -4.41 -0.98
CA ILE A 32 5.06 -4.48 -0.53
C ILE A 32 4.78 -3.32 0.41
N ILE A 33 3.74 -2.55 0.08
CA ILE A 33 3.22 -1.47 0.91
C ILE A 33 1.83 -1.86 1.37
N PHE A 34 1.52 -1.61 2.63
CA PHE A 34 0.23 -1.96 3.20
C PHE A 34 -0.49 -0.70 3.67
N LEU A 35 -1.62 -0.39 3.04
CA LEU A 35 -2.53 0.66 3.50
C LEU A 35 -3.68 0.00 4.25
N GLY A 36 -3.54 -0.13 5.57
CA GLY A 36 -4.48 -0.85 6.42
C GLY A 36 -5.28 0.04 7.36
N GLU A 37 -5.35 1.34 7.06
CA GLU A 37 -6.03 2.31 7.91
C GLU A 37 -6.80 3.29 7.04
N ASP A 38 -7.46 4.27 7.67
CA ASP A 38 -8.06 5.37 6.95
C ASP A 38 -6.98 6.20 6.22
N VAL A 39 -7.42 6.88 5.17
CA VAL A 39 -6.55 7.77 4.39
C VAL A 39 -6.55 9.14 5.06
N ASN A 40 -5.42 9.48 5.65
CA ASN A 40 -5.21 10.78 6.30
C ASN A 40 -3.80 11.28 5.97
N GLU A 41 -3.44 12.43 6.52
CA GLU A 41 -2.13 13.04 6.25
C GLU A 41 -0.97 12.08 6.56
N HIS A 42 -1.04 11.40 7.68
CA HIS A 42 0.05 10.52 8.13
C HIS A 42 0.14 9.26 7.27
N THR A 43 -0.97 8.59 7.02
CA THR A 43 -0.97 7.37 6.23
C THR A 43 -0.61 7.66 4.78
N ALA A 44 -1.10 8.75 4.22
CA ALA A 44 -0.78 9.14 2.85
C ALA A 44 0.69 9.50 2.70
N ASN A 45 1.24 10.30 3.61
CA ASN A 45 2.66 10.66 3.55
C ASN A 45 3.56 9.43 3.69
N SER A 46 3.18 8.48 4.53
CA SER A 46 3.91 7.23 4.67
C SER A 46 3.91 6.42 3.38
N VAL A 47 2.75 6.26 2.76
CA VAL A 47 2.64 5.53 1.49
C VAL A 47 3.42 6.24 0.37
N VAL A 48 3.29 7.56 0.28
CA VAL A 48 4.03 8.35 -0.71
C VAL A 48 5.54 8.18 -0.54
N ALA A 49 6.04 8.27 0.69
CA ALA A 49 7.47 8.10 0.97
C ALA A 49 7.94 6.70 0.58
N GLN A 50 7.15 5.68 0.87
CA GLN A 50 7.49 4.29 0.52
C GLN A 50 7.51 4.09 -0.99
N LEU A 51 6.53 4.65 -1.71
CA LEU A 51 6.49 4.58 -3.18
C LEU A 51 7.73 5.23 -3.78
N LEU A 52 8.08 6.41 -3.32
CA LEU A 52 9.26 7.12 -3.82
C LEU A 52 10.55 6.36 -3.54
N HIS A 53 10.67 5.79 -2.34
CA HIS A 53 11.84 5.00 -1.96
C HIS A 53 11.99 3.78 -2.86
N LEU A 54 10.91 3.02 -3.05
CA LEU A 54 10.96 1.81 -3.86
C LEU A 54 11.24 2.12 -5.33
N ALA A 55 10.71 3.22 -5.85
CA ALA A 55 10.98 3.67 -7.20
C ALA A 55 12.46 4.02 -7.38
N TYR A 56 13.09 4.59 -6.35
CA TYR A 56 14.50 4.92 -6.38
C TYR A 56 15.37 3.67 -6.33
N VAL A 57 15.00 2.69 -5.49
CA VAL A 57 15.78 1.46 -5.33
C VAL A 57 15.80 0.64 -6.62
N ASP A 58 14.66 0.46 -7.26
CA ASP A 58 14.56 -0.26 -8.53
C ASP A 58 13.40 0.33 -9.34
N PRO A 59 13.70 1.17 -10.32
CA PRO A 59 12.65 1.79 -11.13
C PRO A 59 11.97 0.83 -12.12
N GLN A 60 12.45 -0.40 -12.27
CA GLN A 60 11.88 -1.36 -13.24
C GLN A 60 10.92 -2.35 -12.59
N ALA A 61 11.09 -2.64 -11.32
CA ALA A 61 10.30 -3.68 -10.65
C ALA A 61 8.96 -3.13 -10.16
N ASP A 62 7.91 -3.94 -10.27
CA ASP A 62 6.58 -3.58 -9.77
C ASP A 62 6.58 -3.37 -8.27
N ILE A 63 5.69 -2.50 -7.83
CA ILE A 63 5.40 -2.28 -6.42
C ILE A 63 4.00 -2.84 -6.15
N SER A 64 3.81 -3.51 -5.02
CA SER A 64 2.52 -4.06 -4.63
C SER A 64 1.94 -3.25 -3.49
N LEU A 65 0.77 -2.66 -3.70
CA LEU A 65 0.05 -1.89 -2.70
C LEU A 65 -1.20 -2.66 -2.28
N TYR A 66 -1.19 -3.14 -1.05
CA TYR A 66 -2.34 -3.82 -0.46
C TYR A 66 -3.22 -2.82 0.26
N ILE A 67 -4.52 -2.88 0.02
CA ILE A 67 -5.47 -1.89 0.51
C ILE A 67 -6.57 -2.55 1.33
N ASN A 68 -6.66 -2.16 2.59
CA ASN A 68 -7.74 -2.50 3.50
C ASN A 68 -8.12 -1.20 4.23
N SER A 69 -8.96 -0.38 3.61
CA SER A 69 -9.20 0.98 4.05
C SER A 69 -10.64 1.42 3.80
N PRO A 70 -11.26 2.07 4.77
CA PRO A 70 -12.59 2.68 4.58
C PRO A 70 -12.54 3.97 3.75
N GLY A 71 -11.34 4.44 3.40
CA GLY A 71 -11.14 5.71 2.73
C GLY A 71 -10.77 6.81 3.70
N GLY A 72 -11.11 8.05 3.34
CA GLY A 72 -10.80 9.22 4.16
C GLY A 72 -10.63 10.46 3.32
N SER A 73 -9.57 11.23 3.60
CA SER A 73 -9.32 12.50 2.94
C SER A 73 -9.08 12.35 1.44
N VAL A 74 -9.81 13.11 0.65
CA VAL A 74 -9.66 13.13 -0.81
C VAL A 74 -8.29 13.70 -1.20
N TYR A 75 -7.86 14.79 -0.57
CA TYR A 75 -6.56 15.39 -0.90
C TYR A 75 -5.41 14.44 -0.58
N ASP A 76 -5.49 13.75 0.54
CA ASP A 76 -4.45 12.80 0.93
C ASP A 76 -4.45 11.58 0.00
N GLY A 77 -5.63 11.11 -0.38
CA GLY A 77 -5.75 10.03 -1.35
C GLY A 77 -5.21 10.41 -2.72
N MET A 78 -5.44 11.66 -3.14
CA MET A 78 -4.91 12.15 -4.42
C MET A 78 -3.39 12.27 -4.39
N ALA A 79 -2.79 12.55 -3.23
CA ALA A 79 -1.33 12.54 -3.10
C ALA A 79 -0.76 11.15 -3.40
N ILE A 80 -1.41 10.11 -2.89
CA ILE A 80 -1.02 8.73 -3.20
C ILE A 80 -1.21 8.45 -4.70
N TYR A 81 -2.36 8.78 -5.23
CA TYR A 81 -2.70 8.55 -6.63
C TYR A 81 -1.70 9.23 -7.57
N ASP A 82 -1.41 10.50 -7.33
CA ASP A 82 -0.46 11.24 -8.16
C ASP A 82 0.93 10.62 -8.11
N THR A 83 1.35 10.18 -6.94
CA THR A 83 2.65 9.51 -6.78
C THR A 83 2.69 8.18 -7.55
N MET A 84 1.60 7.40 -7.48
CA MET A 84 1.51 6.14 -8.24
C MET A 84 1.70 6.38 -9.74
N ASN A 85 1.18 7.49 -10.25
CA ASN A 85 1.30 7.83 -11.66
C ASN A 85 2.63 8.51 -12.01
N PHE A 86 3.27 9.14 -11.03
CA PHE A 86 4.51 9.88 -11.23
C PHE A 86 5.72 8.97 -11.32
N ILE A 87 5.75 7.93 -10.48
CA ILE A 87 6.91 7.02 -10.42
C ILE A 87 6.93 6.09 -11.63
N LYS A 88 8.14 5.60 -11.97
CA LYS A 88 8.32 4.74 -13.13
C LYS A 88 7.77 3.32 -12.93
N PRO A 89 7.97 2.67 -11.77
CA PRO A 89 7.42 1.33 -11.58
C PRO A 89 5.90 1.31 -11.68
N ASP A 90 5.37 0.21 -12.21
CA ASP A 90 3.95 -0.05 -12.11
C ASP A 90 3.58 -0.35 -10.67
N VAL A 91 2.43 0.15 -10.23
CA VAL A 91 1.89 -0.17 -8.92
C VAL A 91 0.73 -1.14 -9.11
N ALA A 92 0.92 -2.38 -8.67
CA ALA A 92 -0.15 -3.36 -8.62
C ALA A 92 -0.94 -3.14 -7.32
N THR A 93 -2.27 -3.18 -7.40
CA THR A 93 -3.12 -2.98 -6.23
C THR A 93 -3.84 -4.27 -5.86
N TYR A 94 -3.94 -4.53 -4.56
CA TYR A 94 -4.55 -5.73 -4.02
C TYR A 94 -5.59 -5.33 -2.97
N GLY A 95 -6.84 -5.64 -3.22
CA GLY A 95 -7.91 -5.39 -2.24
C GLY A 95 -8.05 -6.56 -1.29
N ILE A 96 -7.87 -6.29 0.01
CA ILE A 96 -8.14 -7.25 1.07
C ILE A 96 -9.05 -6.58 2.10
N GLY A 97 -9.98 -7.32 2.68
CA GLY A 97 -10.93 -6.74 3.62
C GLY A 97 -11.85 -5.74 2.96
N LEU A 98 -11.76 -4.49 3.36
CA LEU A 98 -12.65 -3.41 2.90
C LEU A 98 -11.92 -2.43 1.97
N GLN A 99 -12.55 -2.11 0.85
CA GLN A 99 -12.14 -0.99 0.01
C GLN A 99 -13.36 -0.12 -0.21
N ALA A 100 -13.42 1.01 0.47
CA ALA A 100 -14.54 1.93 0.40
C ALA A 100 -14.04 3.35 0.13
N SER A 101 -14.84 4.17 -0.55
CA SER A 101 -14.57 5.57 -0.83
C SER A 101 -13.18 5.75 -1.47
N MET A 102 -12.30 6.55 -0.88
CA MET A 102 -10.94 6.76 -1.40
C MET A 102 -10.13 5.44 -1.45
N GLY A 103 -10.40 4.49 -0.56
CA GLY A 103 -9.80 3.16 -0.62
C GLY A 103 -10.17 2.41 -1.89
N ALA A 104 -11.43 2.50 -2.29
CA ALA A 104 -11.91 1.92 -3.55
C ALA A 104 -11.29 2.62 -4.77
N PHE A 105 -11.17 3.94 -4.70
CA PHE A 105 -10.54 4.71 -5.76
C PHE A 105 -9.08 4.28 -5.97
N LEU A 106 -8.33 4.14 -4.88
CA LEU A 106 -6.92 3.74 -4.97
C LEU A 106 -6.77 2.31 -5.49
N LEU A 107 -7.66 1.40 -5.10
CA LEU A 107 -7.66 0.06 -5.66
C LEU A 107 -7.83 0.09 -7.18
N SER A 108 -8.78 0.89 -7.66
CA SER A 108 -9.04 1.01 -9.09
C SER A 108 -7.94 1.76 -9.85
N SER A 109 -7.02 2.39 -9.14
CA SER A 109 -5.92 3.19 -9.71
C SER A 109 -4.67 2.38 -10.00
N GLY A 110 -4.65 1.10 -9.68
CA GLY A 110 -3.53 0.22 -10.01
C GLY A 110 -3.28 0.16 -11.51
N ALA A 111 -2.07 -0.24 -11.88
CA ALA A 111 -1.71 -0.39 -13.29
C ALA A 111 -2.67 -1.35 -14.00
N LYS A 112 -2.94 -1.08 -15.27
CA LYS A 112 -3.87 -1.88 -16.06
C LYS A 112 -3.44 -3.34 -16.06
N GLY A 113 -4.37 -4.23 -15.74
CA GLY A 113 -4.11 -5.66 -15.63
C GLY A 113 -3.45 -6.09 -14.33
N LYS A 114 -3.21 -5.15 -13.42
CA LYS A 114 -2.52 -5.41 -12.15
C LYS A 114 -3.36 -4.92 -10.97
N ARG A 115 -4.66 -5.13 -11.04
CA ARG A 115 -5.63 -4.79 -9.99
C ARG A 115 -6.31 -6.06 -9.56
N PHE A 116 -6.13 -6.43 -8.30
CA PHE A 116 -6.57 -7.72 -7.78
C PHE A 116 -7.41 -7.55 -6.53
N CYS A 117 -8.31 -8.49 -6.29
CA CYS A 117 -9.09 -8.55 -5.05
C CYS A 117 -9.05 -9.98 -4.54
N LEU A 118 -8.89 -10.13 -3.24
CA LEU A 118 -9.04 -11.44 -2.62
C LEU A 118 -10.54 -11.83 -2.60
N PRO A 119 -10.86 -13.13 -2.55
CA PRO A 119 -12.24 -13.60 -2.78
C PRO A 119 -13.31 -12.99 -1.87
N HIS A 120 -12.94 -12.65 -0.63
CA HIS A 120 -13.89 -12.12 0.35
C HIS A 120 -13.72 -10.62 0.59
N ALA A 121 -12.95 -9.91 -0.26
CA ALA A 121 -12.83 -8.47 -0.15
C ALA A 121 -14.17 -7.81 -0.46
N ASN A 122 -14.51 -6.78 0.32
CA ASN A 122 -15.72 -5.99 0.14
C ASN A 122 -15.34 -4.69 -0.59
N LYS A 123 -15.60 -4.67 -1.89
CA LYS A 123 -15.31 -3.54 -2.75
C LYS A 123 -16.54 -2.65 -2.83
N ASN A 124 -16.39 -1.42 -2.43
CA ASN A 124 -17.46 -0.44 -2.56
C ASN A 124 -17.12 0.51 -3.72
N ILE A 125 -17.11 -0.04 -4.93
CA ILE A 125 -16.80 0.69 -6.15
C ILE A 125 -18.04 0.68 -7.02
N PRO A 126 -18.67 1.83 -7.31
CA PRO A 126 -19.83 1.87 -8.17
C PRO A 126 -19.52 1.24 -9.54
N GLY A 127 -20.38 0.30 -9.96
CA GLY A 127 -20.24 -0.38 -11.23
C GLY A 127 -19.15 -1.44 -11.29
N TYR A 128 -18.47 -1.71 -10.18
CA TYR A 128 -17.46 -2.76 -10.11
C TYR A 128 -18.10 -4.08 -9.65
N TRP A 129 -17.97 -5.09 -10.47
CA TRP A 129 -18.44 -6.44 -10.16
C TRP A 129 -17.33 -7.39 -10.60
N ASP A 130 -16.71 -8.03 -9.64
CA ASP A 130 -15.57 -8.92 -9.88
C ASP A 130 -15.88 -10.13 -10.77
#